data_9211efd16782703313739cc6bcfe1054
#
_entry.id   9211efd16782703313739cc6bcfe1054
#
_cell.length_a   1.000
_cell.length_b   1.000
_cell.length_c   1.000
_cell.angle_alpha   90.00
_cell.angle_beta   90.00
_cell.angle_gamma   90.00
#
_symmetry.space_group_name_H-M   'P 1'
#
loop_
_entity.id
_entity.type
_entity.pdbx_description
1 polymer ?
#
loop_
_entity_poly.entity_id
_entity_poly.type
_entity_poly.pdbx_seq_one_letter_code
_entity_poly.pdbx_strand_id
1 'polypeptide(L)'
;MRKDNPDMTHSMQLQPSPFEMIKDGTKTIELRLFDEKRQKIQIGDTISFTNTETQEVLSVKVLELFVFDSFETLYSRLPLLECGYTKEDVDTASPDDMNAYYPKEMQQQYGVVGIRIALL
;
A
#
# COMPACT_ATOMS: atom_id res chain seq x y z
N MET A 1 -0.24 -6.24 -20.63
CA MET A 1 -1.54 -5.56 -20.61
C MET A 1 -2.66 -6.55 -20.81
N ARG A 2 -3.73 -6.44 -20.05
CA ARG A 2 -4.85 -7.39 -20.08
C ARG A 2 -6.01 -6.82 -20.92
N LYS A 3 -5.76 -6.51 -22.18
CA LYS A 3 -6.73 -5.79 -23.00
C LYS A 3 -8.04 -6.54 -23.24
N ASP A 4 -8.01 -7.87 -23.19
CA ASP A 4 -9.19 -8.69 -23.41
C ASP A 4 -9.78 -9.24 -22.12
N ASN A 5 -9.25 -8.84 -20.98
CA ASN A 5 -9.68 -9.30 -19.65
C ASN A 5 -10.22 -8.11 -18.85
N PRO A 6 -11.24 -8.34 -18.02
CA PRO A 6 -11.69 -7.29 -17.10
C PRO A 6 -10.60 -6.97 -16.10
N ASP A 7 -10.66 -5.78 -15.51
CA ASP A 7 -9.79 -5.43 -14.39
C ASP A 7 -10.03 -6.42 -13.25
N MET A 8 -8.95 -6.73 -12.53
CA MET A 8 -9.02 -7.70 -11.45
C MET A 8 -9.28 -7.01 -10.11
N THR A 9 -9.84 -7.79 -9.17
CA THR A 9 -9.98 -7.39 -7.78
C THR A 9 -8.99 -8.18 -6.94
N HIS A 10 -8.23 -7.47 -6.12
CA HIS A 10 -7.25 -8.05 -5.22
C HIS A 10 -7.73 -7.85 -3.78
N SER A 11 -7.64 -8.91 -2.98
CA SER A 11 -8.06 -8.83 -1.57
C SER A 11 -6.85 -8.65 -0.68
N MET A 12 -6.95 -7.70 0.25
CA MET A 12 -5.90 -7.44 1.24
C MET A 12 -6.53 -7.13 2.58
N GLN A 13 -5.77 -7.37 3.64
CA GLN A 13 -6.20 -7.03 4.99
C GLN A 13 -5.46 -5.80 5.48
N LEU A 14 -6.13 -5.02 6.32
CA LEU A 14 -5.56 -3.84 6.96
C LEU A 14 -5.90 -3.82 8.43
N GLN A 15 -4.93 -3.36 9.23
CA GLN A 15 -5.18 -3.01 10.61
C GLN A 15 -6.20 -1.86 10.68
N PRO A 16 -6.91 -1.69 11.82
CA PRO A 16 -7.93 -0.63 11.93
C PRO A 16 -7.44 0.77 11.60
N SER A 17 -6.25 1.16 12.09
CA SER A 17 -5.76 2.52 11.89
C SER A 17 -5.55 2.86 10.41
N PRO A 18 -4.74 2.11 9.65
CA PRO A 18 -4.60 2.41 8.22
C PRO A 18 -5.90 2.26 7.45
N PHE A 19 -6.78 1.34 7.86
CA PHE A 19 -8.09 1.21 7.22
C PHE A 19 -8.91 2.50 7.33
N GLU A 20 -8.99 3.06 8.53
CA GLU A 20 -9.74 4.31 8.74
C GLU A 20 -9.10 5.48 8.02
N MET A 21 -7.77 5.54 7.94
CA MET A 21 -7.07 6.60 7.22
C MET A 21 -7.34 6.55 5.71
N ILE A 22 -7.44 5.37 5.13
CA ILE A 22 -7.83 5.23 3.74
C ILE A 22 -9.28 5.64 3.56
N LYS A 23 -10.15 5.21 4.47
CA LYS A 23 -11.58 5.48 4.42
C LYS A 23 -11.86 6.98 4.51
N ASP A 24 -11.12 7.72 5.32
CA ASP A 24 -11.32 9.16 5.46
C ASP A 24 -10.52 10.01 4.47
N GLY A 25 -9.69 9.38 3.63
CA GLY A 25 -8.95 10.05 2.57
C GLY A 25 -7.60 10.61 2.97
N THR A 26 -7.16 10.42 4.20
CA THR A 26 -5.85 10.93 4.63
C THR A 26 -4.69 10.06 4.16
N LYS A 27 -4.93 8.76 3.96
CA LYS A 27 -3.93 7.85 3.40
C LYS A 27 -4.35 7.49 1.97
N THR A 28 -3.53 7.89 1.00
CA THR A 28 -3.81 7.65 -0.43
C THR A 28 -2.77 6.75 -1.10
N ILE A 29 -1.74 6.34 -0.36
CA ILE A 29 -0.72 5.42 -0.86
C ILE A 29 -0.55 4.30 0.16
N GLU A 30 -0.78 3.06 -0.28
CA GLU A 30 -0.57 1.87 0.54
C GLU A 30 0.81 1.30 0.26
N LEU A 31 1.53 0.89 1.30
CA LEU A 31 2.88 0.36 1.19
C LEU A 31 2.88 -1.15 1.43
N ARG A 32 3.44 -1.90 0.49
CA ARG A 32 3.51 -3.36 0.55
C ARG A 32 4.84 -3.87 0.00
N LEU A 33 5.17 -5.14 0.31
CA LEU A 33 6.21 -5.84 -0.45
C LEU A 33 5.74 -6.01 -1.88
N PHE A 34 6.66 -5.93 -2.82
CA PHE A 34 6.36 -6.21 -4.22
C PHE A 34 6.51 -7.71 -4.49
N ASP A 35 5.82 -8.51 -3.67
CA ASP A 35 5.85 -9.96 -3.75
C ASP A 35 4.99 -10.46 -4.93
N GLU A 36 4.93 -11.77 -5.06
CA GLU A 36 4.25 -12.40 -6.20
C GLU A 36 2.79 -11.96 -6.31
N LYS A 37 2.11 -11.79 -5.19
CA LYS A 37 0.71 -11.34 -5.18
C LYS A 37 0.60 -9.91 -5.69
N ARG A 38 1.47 -9.01 -5.24
CA ARG A 38 1.43 -7.59 -5.62
C ARG A 38 1.95 -7.34 -7.02
N GLN A 39 2.82 -8.22 -7.53
CA GLN A 39 3.29 -8.13 -8.91
C GLN A 39 2.17 -8.30 -9.94
N LYS A 40 1.05 -8.87 -9.52
CA LYS A 40 -0.11 -9.07 -10.40
C LYS A 40 -1.02 -7.85 -10.48
N ILE A 41 -0.81 -6.85 -9.63
CA ILE A 41 -1.66 -5.65 -9.60
C ILE A 41 -1.32 -4.76 -10.79
N GLN A 42 -2.35 -4.25 -11.44
CA GLN A 42 -2.20 -3.31 -12.56
C GLN A 42 -3.03 -2.06 -12.29
N ILE A 43 -2.62 -0.97 -12.91
CA ILE A 43 -3.38 0.29 -12.85
C ILE A 43 -4.78 0.02 -13.40
N GLY A 44 -5.79 0.51 -12.71
CA GLY A 44 -7.19 0.28 -13.04
C GLY A 44 -7.83 -0.86 -12.26
N ASP A 45 -7.02 -1.72 -11.65
CA ASP A 45 -7.55 -2.81 -10.81
C ASP A 45 -8.23 -2.25 -9.56
N THR A 46 -9.04 -3.08 -8.93
CA THR A 46 -9.68 -2.79 -7.65
C THR A 46 -8.94 -3.55 -6.55
N ILE A 47 -8.77 -2.90 -5.40
CA ILE A 47 -8.33 -3.59 -4.18
C ILE A 47 -9.48 -3.55 -3.19
N SER A 48 -9.80 -4.71 -2.62
CA SER A 48 -10.79 -4.86 -1.57
C SER A 48 -10.04 -5.04 -0.26
N PHE A 49 -10.06 -4.02 0.60
CA PHE A 49 -9.43 -4.07 1.91
C PHE A 49 -10.44 -4.52 2.96
N THR A 50 -10.01 -5.41 3.83
CA THR A 50 -10.82 -5.86 4.96
C THR A 50 -10.16 -5.41 6.26
N ASN A 51 -10.92 -4.71 7.10
CA ASN A 51 -10.47 -4.33 8.44
C ASN A 51 -10.37 -5.60 9.28
N THR A 52 -9.18 -5.89 9.81
CA THR A 52 -8.94 -7.14 10.54
C THR A 52 -9.72 -7.24 11.85
N GLU A 53 -10.17 -6.12 12.41
CA GLU A 53 -10.90 -6.10 13.67
C GLU A 53 -12.41 -6.15 13.45
N THR A 54 -12.93 -5.34 12.53
CA THR A 54 -14.38 -5.18 12.34
C THR A 54 -14.93 -6.01 11.19
N GLN A 55 -14.07 -6.53 10.30
CA GLN A 55 -14.43 -7.21 9.06
C GLN A 55 -15.13 -6.29 8.06
N GLU A 56 -15.11 -4.98 8.29
CA GLU A 56 -15.60 -4.01 7.31
C GLU A 56 -14.75 -4.06 6.04
N VAL A 57 -15.38 -3.91 4.89
CA VAL A 57 -14.72 -3.97 3.58
C VAL A 57 -14.78 -2.61 2.92
N LEU A 58 -13.64 -2.21 2.32
CA LEU A 58 -13.51 -0.95 1.61
C LEU A 58 -12.85 -1.22 0.27
N SER A 59 -13.47 -0.77 -0.82
CA SER A 59 -12.94 -0.96 -2.16
C SER A 59 -12.32 0.32 -2.69
N VAL A 60 -11.15 0.17 -3.32
CA VAL A 60 -10.42 1.30 -3.91
C VAL A 60 -9.96 0.92 -5.31
N LYS A 61 -9.69 1.94 -6.12
CA LYS A 61 -9.13 1.77 -7.46
C LYS A 61 -7.64 2.06 -7.43
N VAL A 62 -6.85 1.24 -8.14
CA VAL A 62 -5.40 1.43 -8.28
C VAL A 62 -5.16 2.51 -9.34
N LEU A 63 -4.53 3.62 -8.94
CA LEU A 63 -4.23 4.73 -9.82
C LEU A 63 -2.80 4.69 -10.34
N GLU A 64 -1.83 4.35 -9.48
CA GLU A 64 -0.41 4.32 -9.84
C GLU A 64 0.32 3.27 -9.00
N LEU A 65 1.43 2.78 -9.53
CA LEU A 65 2.30 1.81 -8.86
C LEU A 65 3.71 2.36 -8.88
N PHE A 66 4.34 2.48 -7.69
CA PHE A 66 5.70 2.97 -7.53
C PHE A 66 6.55 1.85 -6.93
N VAL A 67 7.38 1.21 -7.76
CA VAL A 67 8.19 0.07 -7.33
C VAL A 67 9.62 0.53 -7.04
N PHE A 68 10.15 0.10 -5.90
CA PHE A 68 11.50 0.44 -5.46
C PHE A 68 12.21 -0.82 -4.94
N ASP A 69 13.54 -0.75 -4.90
CA ASP A 69 14.34 -1.86 -4.35
C ASP A 69 14.20 -1.99 -2.84
N SER A 70 13.88 -0.88 -2.16
CA SER A 70 13.87 -0.85 -0.69
C SER A 70 12.90 0.22 -0.18
N PHE A 71 12.50 0.08 1.08
CA PHE A 71 11.74 1.14 1.74
C PHE A 71 12.59 2.40 1.94
N GLU A 72 13.91 2.27 2.05
CA GLU A 72 14.78 3.45 2.15
C GLU A 72 14.60 4.35 0.93
N THR A 73 14.65 3.79 -0.27
CA THR A 73 14.44 4.56 -1.50
C THR A 73 13.00 5.07 -1.58
N LEU A 74 12.03 4.22 -1.26
CA LEU A 74 10.62 4.60 -1.28
C LEU A 74 10.37 5.82 -0.36
N TYR A 75 10.91 5.78 0.86
CA TYR A 75 10.72 6.86 1.82
C TYR A 75 11.34 8.18 1.37
N SER A 76 12.39 8.11 0.54
CA SER A 76 13.05 9.31 0.01
C SER A 76 12.29 9.90 -1.19
N ARG A 77 11.37 9.14 -1.79
CA ARG A 77 10.72 9.55 -3.03
C ARG A 77 9.24 9.86 -2.89
N LEU A 78 8.52 9.16 -2.00
CA LEU A 78 7.08 9.31 -1.87
C LEU A 78 6.70 10.26 -0.74
N PRO A 79 5.57 10.96 -0.85
CA PRO A 79 5.09 11.85 0.22
C PRO A 79 4.56 11.03 1.40
N LEU A 80 5.30 11.01 2.50
CA LEU A 80 5.00 10.14 3.63
C LEU A 80 3.67 10.48 4.30
N LEU A 81 3.23 11.73 4.24
CA LEU A 81 1.91 12.09 4.77
C LEU A 81 0.76 11.41 4.02
N GLU A 82 0.97 11.01 2.77
CA GLU A 82 -0.02 10.24 2.01
C GLU A 82 0.10 8.74 2.27
N CYS A 83 1.22 8.31 2.88
CA CYS A 83 1.50 6.90 3.12
C CYS A 83 1.06 6.41 4.49
N GLY A 84 0.40 7.27 5.28
CA GLY A 84 -0.12 6.88 6.58
C GLY A 84 0.59 7.55 7.76
N TYR A 85 1.60 8.37 7.52
CA TYR A 85 2.19 9.18 8.58
C TYR A 85 1.36 10.44 8.79
N THR A 86 1.40 10.96 10.02
CA THR A 86 0.72 12.20 10.40
C THR A 86 1.74 13.30 10.60
N LYS A 87 1.27 14.54 10.76
CA LYS A 87 2.16 15.67 11.05
C LYS A 87 2.89 15.48 12.37
N GLU A 88 2.30 14.73 13.30
CA GLU A 88 2.87 14.48 14.63
C GLU A 88 4.02 13.47 14.57
N ASP A 89 3.98 12.51 13.65
CA ASP A 89 4.97 11.43 13.63
C ASP A 89 5.87 11.41 12.39
N VAL A 90 5.61 12.24 11.37
CA VAL A 90 6.38 12.22 10.14
C VAL A 90 7.84 12.61 10.36
N ASP A 91 8.12 13.46 11.33
CA ASP A 91 9.49 13.91 11.61
C ASP A 91 10.39 12.79 12.14
N THR A 92 9.79 11.76 12.73
CA THR A 92 10.52 10.59 13.23
C THR A 92 10.32 9.36 12.34
N ALA A 93 9.71 9.53 11.18
CA ALA A 93 9.49 8.43 10.25
C ALA A 93 10.83 7.86 9.77
N SER A 94 10.90 6.55 9.70
CA SER A 94 12.09 5.83 9.26
C SER A 94 11.67 4.62 8.42
N PRO A 95 12.44 4.29 7.37
CA PRO A 95 12.19 3.05 6.64
C PRO A 95 12.21 1.82 7.54
N ASP A 96 12.93 1.88 8.66
CA ASP A 96 12.99 0.79 9.63
C ASP A 96 11.64 0.54 10.31
N ASP A 97 10.73 1.51 10.28
CA ASP A 97 9.37 1.31 10.78
C ASP A 97 8.68 0.13 10.09
N MET A 98 9.03 -0.12 8.84
CA MET A 98 8.44 -1.20 8.04
C MET A 98 8.96 -2.58 8.43
N ASN A 99 10.04 -2.65 9.20
CA ASN A 99 10.57 -3.93 9.67
C ASN A 99 9.61 -4.62 10.65
N ALA A 100 8.71 -3.86 11.28
CA ALA A 100 7.66 -4.42 12.14
C ALA A 100 6.62 -5.23 11.35
N TYR A 101 6.50 -4.96 10.05
CA TYR A 101 5.51 -5.62 9.19
C TYR A 101 6.13 -6.65 8.26
N TYR A 102 7.36 -6.41 7.79
CA TYR A 102 8.02 -7.25 6.79
C TYR A 102 9.46 -7.53 7.17
N PRO A 103 9.89 -8.81 7.20
CA PRO A 103 11.30 -9.15 7.45
C PRO A 103 12.22 -8.53 6.40
N LYS A 104 13.41 -8.13 6.82
CA LYS A 104 14.39 -7.52 5.89
C LYS A 104 14.73 -8.42 4.71
N GLU A 105 14.83 -9.73 4.95
CA GLU A 105 15.13 -10.70 3.89
C GLU A 105 14.09 -10.65 2.78
N MET A 106 12.81 -10.52 3.15
CA MET A 106 11.74 -10.43 2.17
C MET A 106 11.74 -9.11 1.43
N GLN A 107 12.09 -8.02 2.12
CA GLN A 107 12.25 -6.73 1.48
C GLN A 107 13.34 -6.78 0.40
N GLN A 108 14.47 -7.43 0.71
CA GLN A 108 15.57 -7.58 -0.23
C GLN A 108 15.22 -8.50 -1.39
N GLN A 109 14.46 -9.54 -1.12
CA GLN A 109 14.09 -10.53 -2.14
C GLN A 109 13.10 -9.95 -3.15
N TYR A 110 12.10 -9.22 -2.69
CA TYR A 110 10.97 -8.81 -3.54
C TYR A 110 10.97 -7.33 -3.91
N GLY A 111 11.68 -6.49 -3.16
CA GLY A 111 11.49 -5.07 -3.27
C GLY A 111 10.16 -4.64 -2.66
N VAL A 112 9.79 -3.40 -2.89
CA VAL A 112 8.61 -2.79 -2.25
C VAL A 112 7.81 -2.00 -3.27
N VAL A 113 6.55 -1.74 -2.95
CA VAL A 113 5.67 -0.98 -3.83
C VAL A 113 4.82 -0.02 -3.02
N GLY A 114 4.69 1.21 -3.52
CA GLY A 114 3.67 2.15 -3.09
C GLY A 114 2.53 2.12 -4.10
N ILE A 115 1.34 1.91 -3.63
CA ILE A 115 0.15 1.79 -4.47
C ILE A 115 -0.71 3.02 -4.22
N ARG A 116 -0.78 3.91 -5.21
CA ARG A 116 -1.69 5.07 -5.11
C ARG A 116 -3.10 4.61 -5.41
N ILE A 117 -4.03 4.99 -4.54
CA ILE A 117 -5.40 4.49 -4.59
C ILE A 117 -6.40 5.63 -4.46
N ALA A 118 -7.61 5.38 -4.97
CA ALA A 118 -8.75 6.28 -4.78
C ALA A 118 -9.97 5.47 -4.34
N LEU A 119 -10.78 6.05 -3.47
CA LEU A 119 -12.03 5.42 -3.05
C LEU A 119 -12.96 5.24 -4.25
N LEU A 120 -13.66 4.12 -4.28
CA LEU A 120 -14.69 3.85 -5.28
C LEU A 120 -16.04 4.43 -4.88
#